data_a6629e236c268ccf5e9f1b7f63344515
#
_entry.id   a6629e236c268ccf5e9f1b7f63344515
#
_cell.length_a   1.000
_cell.length_b   1.000
_cell.length_c   1.000
_cell.angle_alpha   90.00
_cell.angle_beta   90.00
_cell.angle_gamma   90.00
#
_symmetry.space_group_name_H-M   'P 1'
#
loop_
_entity.id
_entity.type
_entity.pdbx_description
1 polymer ?
#
loop_
_entity_poly.entity_id
_entity_poly.type
_entity_poly.pdbx_seq_one_letter_code
_entity_poly.pdbx_strand_id
1 'polypeptide(L)'
;DDIIIAIATPKSDLTELMHTCVDTGCHVRRYTVMQEMNGGQGQMRDINIADLLGRDEKHLDMSEVEQVIAGRRVLVTGGGGSIGSEMCRQMMAFIPEKLVLYDISENYMYDLFAELKNKYGPEAPVITLIGSIRDKARLDDVFDTYHPSVVFHAAAHKHVPLMEISPA
;
A
#
# COMPACT_ATOMS: atom_id res chain seq x y z
N ASP A 1 -18.32 19.65 17.08
CA ASP A 1 -19.30 18.72 17.67
C ASP A 1 -18.82 17.30 17.41
N ASP A 2 -18.98 16.41 18.41
CA ASP A 2 -18.53 15.03 18.35
C ASP A 2 -19.75 14.08 18.34
N ILE A 3 -19.69 13.04 17.50
CA ILE A 3 -20.63 11.92 17.52
C ILE A 3 -19.91 10.69 18.04
N ILE A 4 -20.44 10.03 19.05
CA ILE A 4 -19.88 8.80 19.62
C ILE A 4 -20.79 7.63 19.30
N ILE A 5 -20.31 6.68 18.52
CA ILE A 5 -21.03 5.44 18.19
C ILE A 5 -20.66 4.38 19.23
N ALA A 6 -21.62 4.00 20.07
CA ALA A 6 -21.43 3.04 21.17
C ALA A 6 -22.39 1.84 21.05
N ILE A 7 -22.67 1.39 19.80
CA ILE A 7 -23.67 0.37 19.52
C ILE A 7 -22.97 -0.94 19.11
N ALA A 8 -23.43 -2.07 19.67
CA ALA A 8 -23.02 -3.42 19.23
C ALA A 8 -24.02 -3.93 18.18
N THR A 9 -23.86 -3.48 16.93
CA THR A 9 -24.70 -3.92 15.81
C THR A 9 -23.91 -4.79 14.83
N PRO A 10 -24.60 -5.58 13.95
CA PRO A 10 -23.94 -6.24 12.82
C PRO A 10 -23.17 -5.26 11.95
N LYS A 11 -22.05 -5.71 11.35
CA LYS A 11 -21.13 -4.83 10.61
C LYS A 11 -21.77 -4.12 9.43
N SER A 12 -22.75 -4.74 8.74
CA SER A 12 -23.46 -4.13 7.61
C SER A 12 -24.22 -2.86 8.00
N ASP A 13 -24.96 -2.94 9.10
CA ASP A 13 -25.81 -1.83 9.57
C ASP A 13 -24.96 -0.70 10.16
N LEU A 14 -23.81 -1.07 10.75
CA LEU A 14 -22.86 -0.12 11.29
C LEU A 14 -22.18 0.73 10.19
N THR A 15 -21.90 0.16 9.03
CA THR A 15 -21.29 0.88 7.89
C THR A 15 -22.21 2.00 7.39
N GLU A 16 -23.49 1.74 7.19
CA GLU A 16 -24.46 2.74 6.76
C GLU A 16 -24.63 3.86 7.79
N LEU A 17 -24.70 3.49 9.07
CA LEU A 17 -24.74 4.46 10.18
C LEU A 17 -23.50 5.34 10.21
N MET A 18 -22.30 4.76 10.03
CA MET A 18 -21.06 5.53 10.02
C MET A 18 -20.98 6.50 8.85
N HIS A 19 -21.40 6.10 7.66
CA HIS A 19 -21.50 7.02 6.52
C HIS A 19 -22.43 8.19 6.81
N THR A 20 -23.61 7.91 7.36
CA THR A 20 -24.56 8.96 7.75
C THR A 20 -23.96 9.93 8.77
N CYS A 21 -23.22 9.43 9.76
CA CYS A 21 -22.56 10.26 10.76
C CYS A 21 -21.44 11.13 10.15
N VAL A 22 -20.63 10.58 9.25
CA VAL A 22 -19.54 11.32 8.58
C VAL A 22 -20.12 12.44 7.69
N ASP A 23 -21.24 12.21 7.01
CA ASP A 23 -21.90 13.19 6.16
C ASP A 23 -22.41 14.41 6.93
N THR A 24 -22.53 14.32 8.26
CA THR A 24 -22.88 15.48 9.11
C THR A 24 -21.76 16.50 9.25
N GLY A 25 -20.51 16.13 8.89
CA GLY A 25 -19.32 16.95 9.09
C GLY A 25 -18.84 17.04 10.56
N CYS A 26 -19.45 16.27 11.46
CA CYS A 26 -19.00 16.15 12.85
C CYS A 26 -17.81 15.20 12.96
N HIS A 27 -17.01 15.35 14.02
CA HIS A 27 -15.96 14.41 14.36
C HIS A 27 -16.58 13.12 14.92
N VAL A 28 -16.37 11.99 14.25
CA VAL A 28 -17.04 10.72 14.60
C VAL A 28 -16.05 9.76 15.24
N ARG A 29 -16.43 9.24 16.43
CA ARG A 29 -15.64 8.29 17.21
C ARG A 29 -16.43 7.02 17.47
N ARG A 30 -15.73 5.90 17.59
CA ARG A 30 -16.31 4.62 17.96
C ARG A 30 -15.86 4.22 19.37
N TYR A 31 -16.83 3.82 20.20
CA TYR A 31 -16.58 3.20 21.49
C TYR A 31 -16.65 1.68 21.33
N THR A 32 -15.56 0.99 21.62
CA THR A 32 -15.48 -0.48 21.54
C THR A 32 -15.12 -1.04 22.91
N VAL A 33 -15.90 -2.01 23.40
CA VAL A 33 -15.57 -2.78 24.59
C VAL A 33 -14.77 -4.00 24.15
N MET A 34 -13.49 -4.06 24.51
CA MET A 34 -12.72 -5.30 24.32
C MET A 34 -13.19 -6.32 25.35
N GLN A 35 -13.76 -7.44 24.89
CA GLN A 35 -14.02 -8.60 25.70
C GLN A 35 -12.71 -9.34 25.97
N GLU A 36 -11.91 -8.87 26.90
CA GLU A 36 -10.88 -9.69 27.51
C GLU A 36 -11.39 -10.31 28.80
N MET A 37 -10.95 -11.54 29.10
CA MET A 37 -11.43 -12.36 30.21
C MET A 37 -11.23 -11.77 31.62
N ASN A 38 -10.68 -10.57 31.74
CA ASN A 38 -10.44 -9.88 33.02
C ASN A 38 -10.76 -8.39 32.90
N GLY A 39 -12.04 -8.04 32.95
CA GLY A 39 -12.47 -6.64 33.16
C GLY A 39 -12.25 -5.73 31.96
N GLY A 40 -13.07 -5.86 30.93
CA GLY A 40 -12.96 -5.10 29.70
C GLY A 40 -13.02 -3.58 29.92
N GLN A 41 -11.95 -2.90 29.63
CA GLN A 41 -11.93 -1.43 29.49
C GLN A 41 -12.38 -1.06 28.08
N GLY A 42 -13.43 -0.23 27.97
CA GLY A 42 -13.84 0.34 26.69
C GLY A 42 -12.81 1.37 26.22
N GLN A 43 -12.46 1.31 24.96
CA GLN A 43 -11.60 2.30 24.30
C GLN A 43 -12.39 3.12 23.30
N MET A 44 -12.14 4.43 23.32
CA MET A 44 -12.65 5.36 22.33
C MET A 44 -11.57 5.55 21.26
N ARG A 45 -11.92 5.33 19.99
CA ARG A 45 -11.01 5.54 18.87
C ARG A 45 -11.69 6.31 17.76
N ASP A 46 -10.91 7.02 16.98
CA ASP A 46 -11.40 7.66 15.77
C ASP A 46 -11.78 6.59 14.73
N ILE A 47 -12.75 6.89 13.87
CA ILE A 47 -13.15 6.00 12.78
C ILE A 47 -12.06 5.98 11.72
N ASN A 48 -11.66 4.79 11.32
CA ASN A 48 -10.73 4.58 10.22
C ASN A 48 -11.45 4.16 8.92
N ILE A 49 -10.72 4.12 7.81
CA ILE A 49 -11.24 3.74 6.51
C ILE A 49 -11.77 2.29 6.51
N ALA A 50 -11.15 1.39 7.26
CA ALA A 50 -11.59 -0.01 7.36
C ALA A 50 -12.98 -0.12 8.01
N ASP A 51 -13.27 0.73 9.00
CA ASP A 51 -14.61 0.80 9.61
C ASP A 51 -15.67 1.23 8.59
N LEU A 52 -15.36 2.21 7.74
CA LEU A 52 -16.25 2.70 6.69
C LEU A 52 -16.48 1.67 5.57
N LEU A 53 -15.49 0.86 5.27
CA LEU A 53 -15.57 -0.18 4.24
C LEU A 53 -16.25 -1.46 4.73
N GLY A 54 -16.48 -1.60 6.04
CA GLY A 54 -17.05 -2.81 6.65
C GLY A 54 -16.21 -4.08 6.44
N ARG A 55 -14.92 -3.93 6.14
CA ARG A 55 -13.97 -5.03 5.92
C ARG A 55 -13.00 -5.14 7.08
N ASP A 56 -12.76 -6.36 7.53
CA ASP A 56 -11.68 -6.62 8.48
C ASP A 56 -10.34 -6.45 7.77
N GLU A 57 -9.39 -5.78 8.43
CA GLU A 57 -7.99 -5.78 8.00
C GLU A 57 -7.48 -7.22 8.05
N LYS A 58 -6.99 -7.69 6.90
CA LYS A 58 -6.28 -8.97 6.86
C LYS A 58 -4.86 -8.71 7.38
N HIS A 59 -4.58 -9.22 8.56
CA HIS A 59 -3.22 -9.29 9.05
C HIS A 59 -2.50 -10.40 8.30
N LEU A 60 -1.58 -10.01 7.41
CA LEU A 60 -0.67 -10.96 6.77
C LEU A 60 0.43 -11.33 7.77
N ASP A 61 0.89 -12.57 7.72
CA ASP A 61 2.10 -12.95 8.45
C ASP A 61 3.30 -12.28 7.77
N MET A 62 3.74 -11.19 8.37
CA MET A 62 4.84 -10.39 7.85
C MET A 62 6.18 -11.14 7.90
N SER A 63 6.28 -12.21 8.68
CA SER A 63 7.50 -13.05 8.75
C SER A 63 7.74 -13.83 7.45
N GLU A 64 6.69 -14.30 6.78
CA GLU A 64 6.80 -14.94 5.47
C GLU A 64 7.23 -13.92 4.39
N VAL A 65 6.68 -12.71 4.45
CA VAL A 65 7.04 -11.63 3.52
C VAL A 65 8.50 -11.21 3.72
N GLU A 66 8.96 -11.09 4.96
CA GLU A 66 10.34 -10.80 5.30
C GLU A 66 11.31 -11.83 4.71
N GLN A 67 11.02 -13.13 4.83
CA GLN A 67 11.86 -14.20 4.28
C GLN A 67 12.02 -14.12 2.75
N VAL A 68 11.02 -13.59 2.06
CA VAL A 68 11.06 -13.40 0.60
C VAL A 68 11.88 -12.16 0.19
N ILE A 69 11.91 -11.10 1.02
CA ILE A 69 12.46 -9.79 0.65
C ILE A 69 13.81 -9.51 1.29
N ALA A 70 14.02 -9.91 2.54
CA ALA A 70 15.23 -9.57 3.30
C ALA A 70 16.51 -10.03 2.59
N GLY A 71 17.46 -9.10 2.38
CA GLY A 71 18.72 -9.36 1.71
C GLY A 71 18.58 -9.75 0.23
N ARG A 72 17.42 -9.58 -0.38
CA ARG A 72 17.17 -9.91 -1.79
C ARG A 72 17.23 -8.68 -2.68
N ARG A 73 17.52 -8.91 -3.97
CA ARG A 73 17.40 -7.89 -5.01
C ARG A 73 15.99 -7.97 -5.58
N VAL A 74 15.21 -6.94 -5.32
CA VAL A 74 13.78 -6.87 -5.65
C VAL A 74 13.57 -5.87 -6.79
N LEU A 75 12.87 -6.28 -7.84
CA LEU A 75 12.40 -5.41 -8.91
C LEU A 75 10.90 -5.17 -8.76
N VAL A 76 10.48 -3.92 -8.79
CA VAL A 76 9.06 -3.54 -8.82
C VAL A 76 8.77 -2.79 -10.12
N THR A 77 8.00 -3.40 -11.01
CA THR A 77 7.50 -2.73 -12.21
C THR A 77 6.16 -2.05 -11.90
N GLY A 78 5.95 -0.87 -12.46
CA GLY A 78 4.82 -0.02 -12.05
C GLY A 78 5.04 0.64 -10.68
N GLY A 79 6.32 0.86 -10.32
CA GLY A 79 6.72 1.40 -9.03
C GLY A 79 6.19 2.79 -8.71
N GLY A 80 5.91 3.61 -9.73
CA GLY A 80 5.31 4.93 -9.58
C GLY A 80 3.80 4.92 -9.40
N GLY A 81 3.11 3.80 -9.66
CA GLY A 81 1.68 3.65 -9.46
C GLY A 81 1.29 3.55 -7.97
N SER A 82 -0.01 3.70 -7.69
CA SER A 82 -0.52 3.67 -6.29
C SER A 82 -0.20 2.37 -5.56
N ILE A 83 -0.34 1.21 -6.22
CA ILE A 83 -0.03 -0.09 -5.63
C ILE A 83 1.50 -0.28 -5.56
N GLY A 84 2.22 -0.06 -6.66
CA GLY A 84 3.66 -0.27 -6.72
C GLY A 84 4.43 0.60 -5.72
N SER A 85 4.07 1.88 -5.57
CA SER A 85 4.71 2.79 -4.63
C SER A 85 4.50 2.36 -3.18
N GLU A 86 3.28 1.93 -2.82
CA GLU A 86 3.00 1.43 -1.48
C GLU A 86 3.75 0.12 -1.19
N MET A 87 3.80 -0.79 -2.16
CA MET A 87 4.63 -1.99 -2.04
C MET A 87 6.10 -1.64 -1.78
N CYS A 88 6.66 -0.67 -2.51
CA CYS A 88 8.03 -0.22 -2.32
C CYS A 88 8.27 0.34 -0.91
N ARG A 89 7.32 1.13 -0.36
CA ARG A 89 7.41 1.65 1.02
C ARG A 89 7.46 0.53 2.05
N GLN A 90 6.61 -0.47 1.88
CA GLN A 90 6.55 -1.62 2.79
C GLN A 90 7.80 -2.52 2.67
N MET A 91 8.25 -2.79 1.44
CA MET A 91 9.43 -3.63 1.20
C MET A 91 10.72 -3.06 1.79
N MET A 92 10.87 -1.73 1.83
CA MET A 92 12.03 -1.09 2.45
C MET A 92 12.15 -1.39 3.95
N ALA A 93 11.05 -1.68 4.64
CA ALA A 93 11.09 -2.08 6.05
C ALA A 93 11.74 -3.45 6.28
N PHE A 94 11.79 -4.31 5.24
CA PHE A 94 12.38 -5.65 5.29
C PHE A 94 13.86 -5.69 4.83
N ILE A 95 14.50 -4.56 4.67
CA ILE A 95 15.94 -4.42 4.39
C ILE A 95 16.36 -5.25 3.17
N PRO A 96 15.85 -4.96 1.96
CA PRO A 96 16.31 -5.60 0.73
C PRO A 96 17.79 -5.25 0.45
N GLU A 97 18.53 -6.14 -0.22
CA GLU A 97 19.87 -5.83 -0.75
C GLU A 97 19.81 -4.66 -1.73
N LYS A 98 18.82 -4.69 -2.64
CA LYS A 98 18.50 -3.62 -3.58
C LYS A 98 17.00 -3.61 -3.87
N LEU A 99 16.42 -2.43 -3.94
CA LEU A 99 15.06 -2.20 -4.43
C LEU A 99 15.14 -1.42 -5.74
N VAL A 100 14.88 -2.10 -6.84
CA VAL A 100 14.89 -1.52 -8.19
C VAL A 100 13.46 -1.16 -8.57
N LEU A 101 13.21 0.12 -8.76
CA LEU A 101 11.93 0.69 -9.18
C LEU A 101 11.95 0.90 -10.69
N TYR A 102 10.94 0.40 -11.39
CA TYR A 102 10.83 0.54 -12.84
C TYR A 102 9.43 1.01 -13.23
N ASP A 103 9.34 2.17 -13.86
CA ASP A 103 8.07 2.76 -14.30
C ASP A 103 8.29 3.70 -15.48
N ILE A 104 7.25 3.99 -16.24
CA ILE A 104 7.26 4.96 -17.32
C ILE A 104 7.12 6.41 -16.82
N SER A 105 6.57 6.62 -15.64
CA SER A 105 6.27 7.93 -15.08
C SER A 105 7.44 8.50 -14.29
N GLU A 106 8.18 9.44 -14.91
CA GLU A 106 9.32 10.11 -14.28
C GLU A 106 8.92 10.82 -12.96
N ASN A 107 7.83 11.60 -12.98
CA ASN A 107 7.44 12.43 -11.84
C ASN A 107 7.13 11.56 -10.60
N TYR A 108 6.28 10.56 -10.75
CA TYR A 108 5.93 9.68 -9.62
C TYR A 108 7.13 8.89 -9.10
N MET A 109 8.04 8.52 -9.99
CA MET A 109 9.26 7.83 -9.61
C MET A 109 10.22 8.73 -8.85
N TYR A 110 10.34 10.01 -9.25
CA TYR A 110 11.15 11.00 -8.54
C TYR A 110 10.61 11.24 -7.12
N ASP A 111 9.30 11.43 -6.98
CA ASP A 111 8.65 11.67 -5.69
C ASP A 111 8.88 10.49 -4.74
N LEU A 112 8.65 9.26 -5.21
CA LEU A 112 8.88 8.06 -4.42
C LEU A 112 10.36 7.87 -4.05
N PHE A 113 11.26 8.10 -4.99
CA PHE A 113 12.71 8.03 -4.73
C PHE A 113 13.13 9.02 -3.66
N ALA A 114 12.70 10.28 -3.77
CA ALA A 114 13.01 11.33 -2.80
C ALA A 114 12.44 10.98 -1.41
N GLU A 115 11.20 10.49 -1.35
CA GLU A 115 10.57 10.03 -0.11
C GLU A 115 11.38 8.93 0.57
N LEU A 116 11.73 7.87 -0.19
CA LEU A 116 12.48 6.73 0.36
C LEU A 116 13.89 7.13 0.80
N LYS A 117 14.59 7.97 0.03
CA LYS A 117 15.90 8.49 0.42
C LYS A 117 15.83 9.40 1.66
N ASN A 118 14.81 10.21 1.78
CA ASN A 118 14.60 11.04 2.97
C ASN A 118 14.31 10.20 4.22
N LYS A 119 13.53 9.13 4.07
CA LYS A 119 13.14 8.27 5.19
C LYS A 119 14.25 7.32 5.65
N TYR A 120 14.98 6.73 4.71
CA TYR A 120 15.97 5.66 4.98
C TYR A 120 17.43 6.11 4.81
N GLY A 121 17.64 7.38 4.49
CA GLY A 121 18.97 7.97 4.30
C GLY A 121 19.46 7.94 2.84
N PRO A 122 20.50 8.74 2.52
CA PRO A 122 21.03 8.85 1.16
C PRO A 122 21.59 7.53 0.62
N GLU A 123 22.09 6.65 1.49
CA GLU A 123 22.63 5.34 1.14
C GLU A 123 21.56 4.23 1.04
N ALA A 124 20.28 4.57 1.18
CA ALA A 124 19.20 3.59 1.02
C ALA A 124 19.36 2.82 -0.30
N PRO A 125 19.20 1.48 -0.33
CA PRO A 125 19.50 0.64 -1.49
C PRO A 125 18.40 0.73 -2.57
N VAL A 126 17.97 1.95 -2.92
CA VAL A 126 16.91 2.23 -3.88
C VAL A 126 17.50 2.70 -5.20
N ILE A 127 17.13 2.07 -6.29
CA ILE A 127 17.50 2.39 -7.66
C ILE A 127 16.23 2.69 -8.46
N THR A 128 16.23 3.79 -9.19
CA THR A 128 15.09 4.25 -9.98
C THR A 128 15.43 4.21 -11.46
N LEU A 129 14.60 3.53 -12.25
CA LEU A 129 14.78 3.37 -13.68
C LEU A 129 13.49 3.76 -14.40
N ILE A 130 13.63 4.62 -15.40
CA ILE A 130 12.50 5.04 -16.24
C ILE A 130 12.48 4.17 -17.50
N GLY A 131 11.31 3.59 -17.77
CA GLY A 131 11.13 2.75 -18.96
C GLY A 131 9.75 2.09 -19.02
N SER A 132 9.38 1.67 -20.21
CA SER A 132 8.13 0.93 -20.45
C SER A 132 8.34 -0.57 -20.30
N ILE A 133 7.41 -1.27 -19.66
CA ILE A 133 7.41 -2.75 -19.60
C ILE A 133 7.23 -3.40 -21.00
N ARG A 134 6.87 -2.63 -22.02
CA ARG A 134 6.77 -3.07 -23.42
C ARG A 134 8.13 -3.04 -24.13
N ASP A 135 9.11 -2.36 -23.56
CA ASP A 135 10.48 -2.31 -24.09
C ASP A 135 11.28 -3.52 -23.56
N LYS A 136 11.25 -4.60 -24.35
CA LYS A 136 11.93 -5.83 -23.99
C LYS A 136 13.44 -5.64 -23.84
N ALA A 137 14.07 -4.87 -24.74
CA ALA A 137 15.52 -4.68 -24.70
C ALA A 137 15.93 -3.97 -23.41
N ARG A 138 15.16 -2.94 -23.02
CA ARG A 138 15.38 -2.21 -21.76
C ARG A 138 15.17 -3.10 -20.54
N LEU A 139 14.17 -3.98 -20.56
CA LEU A 139 13.96 -4.95 -19.48
C LEU A 139 15.09 -5.96 -19.40
N ASP A 140 15.55 -6.51 -20.54
CA ASP A 140 16.69 -7.42 -20.57
C ASP A 140 17.93 -6.78 -19.92
N ASP A 141 18.26 -5.52 -20.26
CA ASP A 141 19.34 -4.75 -19.63
C ASP A 141 19.17 -4.61 -18.10
N VAL A 142 17.93 -4.39 -17.64
CA VAL A 142 17.62 -4.29 -16.20
C VAL A 142 17.87 -5.63 -15.49
N PHE A 143 17.41 -6.73 -16.07
CA PHE A 143 17.63 -8.06 -15.50
C PHE A 143 19.10 -8.43 -15.52
N ASP A 144 19.83 -8.14 -16.59
CA ASP A 144 21.26 -8.43 -16.73
C ASP A 144 22.14 -7.56 -15.82
N THR A 145 21.70 -6.32 -15.52
CA THR A 145 22.47 -5.42 -14.66
C THR A 145 22.22 -5.66 -13.17
N TYR A 146 20.96 -5.85 -12.78
CA TYR A 146 20.58 -5.89 -11.38
C TYR A 146 20.34 -7.30 -10.85
N HIS A 147 20.16 -8.30 -11.72
CA HIS A 147 19.90 -9.70 -11.38
C HIS A 147 18.85 -9.84 -10.26
N PRO A 148 17.63 -9.31 -10.43
CA PRO A 148 16.60 -9.39 -9.38
C PRO A 148 16.25 -10.86 -9.12
N SER A 149 16.22 -11.22 -7.83
CA SER A 149 15.79 -12.56 -7.41
C SER A 149 14.29 -12.62 -7.08
N VAL A 150 13.67 -11.45 -6.94
CA VAL A 150 12.22 -11.30 -6.70
C VAL A 150 11.69 -10.19 -7.58
N VAL A 151 10.55 -10.43 -8.24
CA VAL A 151 9.91 -9.45 -9.12
C VAL A 151 8.45 -9.27 -8.69
N PHE A 152 8.06 -8.02 -8.45
CA PHE A 152 6.67 -7.62 -8.26
C PHE A 152 6.21 -6.82 -9.46
N HIS A 153 5.14 -7.29 -10.10
CA HIS A 153 4.60 -6.66 -11.29
C HIS A 153 3.29 -5.95 -10.98
N ALA A 154 3.35 -4.61 -10.87
CA ALA A 154 2.20 -3.74 -10.61
C ALA A 154 1.89 -2.79 -11.80
N ALA A 155 2.58 -2.95 -12.92
CA ALA A 155 2.36 -2.13 -14.11
C ALA A 155 1.20 -2.69 -14.94
N ALA A 156 0.14 -1.90 -15.09
CA ALA A 156 -1.01 -2.26 -15.90
C ALA A 156 -1.79 -1.02 -16.35
N HIS A 157 -2.54 -1.14 -17.44
CA HIS A 157 -3.59 -0.17 -17.75
C HIS A 157 -4.78 -0.39 -16.81
N LYS A 158 -5.19 0.67 -16.07
CA LYS A 158 -6.17 0.55 -14.99
C LYS A 158 -7.62 0.76 -15.44
N HIS A 159 -7.81 1.65 -16.42
CA HIS A 159 -9.15 2.13 -16.77
C HIS A 159 -9.78 1.27 -17.86
N VAL A 160 -10.59 0.29 -17.46
CA VAL A 160 -11.31 -0.64 -18.35
C VAL A 160 -12.07 0.09 -19.48
N PRO A 161 -12.88 1.14 -19.23
CA PRO A 161 -13.58 1.83 -20.30
C PRO A 161 -12.67 2.40 -21.40
N LEU A 162 -11.44 2.84 -21.03
CA LEU A 162 -10.49 3.34 -22.03
C LEU A 162 -9.89 2.19 -22.84
N MET A 163 -9.69 1.03 -22.22
CA MET A 163 -9.16 -0.15 -22.91
C MET A 163 -10.21 -0.79 -23.83
N GLU A 164 -11.50 -0.63 -23.55
CA GLU A 164 -12.59 -1.05 -24.44
C GLU A 164 -12.69 -0.18 -25.68
N ILE A 165 -12.42 1.14 -25.56
CA ILE A 165 -12.45 2.10 -26.67
C ILE A 165 -11.16 2.05 -27.48
N SER A 166 -10.03 1.90 -26.83
CA SER A 166 -8.69 1.92 -27.43
C SER A 166 -7.82 0.83 -26.81
N PRO A 167 -7.95 -0.42 -27.25
CA PRO A 167 -7.12 -1.50 -26.77
C PRO A 167 -5.64 -1.27 -27.14
N ALA A 168 -4.72 -1.58 -26.21
CA ALA A 168 -3.29 -1.39 -26.36
C ALA A 168 -2.61 -2.57 -27.06
#